data_a92ba1d682f4bb3a2ba4ab2293b26b6d
#
_entry.id   a92ba1d682f4bb3a2ba4ab2293b26b6d
#
_cell.length_a   1.000
_cell.length_b   1.000
_cell.length_c   1.000
_cell.angle_alpha   90.00
_cell.angle_beta   90.00
_cell.angle_gamma   90.00
#
_symmetry.space_group_name_H-M   'P 1'
#
loop_
_entity.id
_entity.type
_entity.pdbx_description
1 polymer ?
#
loop_
_entity_poly.entity_id
_entity_poly.type
_entity_poly.pdbx_seq_one_letter_code
_entity_poly.pdbx_strand_id
1 'polypeptide(L)'
;MRSAVKPRDLLWQRTDLAKATIRVFAEDDVPAVAALFARVYPDQRWSSQAACESYFREMLFDNPWRDLDLPSWVAEERGRIIGFQTVMPRPMLFRRRPIRVAVSTQFMVEPERRHGFTALQLIQACLSGPQDLTLADGATDLSQRIWTRIGGAVPLLYNVHWTRPLRPARYALSLLEGRAALPPPLTFAARPLAALADAVAARLFPNRFLREETELAEDVLDPATMLAHLPDAIGGNALQPVYDSRSLAWLLDQTARKTCHGRLRARAVYDGGRVIGWFLYYVQPGGVGEVVQIAARQGSFDRVLQRLLADAWRHGVAAVRGRIDPRYVQELSNRHCWCRWDGTSTLVHSRHPDVMAAIHRGDAFLSRLEGEWWMRFQDQQGTKRSGHHASVGHTTAARPISETKLI
;
A
#
# COMPACT_ATOMS: atom_id res chain seq x y z
N MET A 1 8.16 -16.50 -67.08
CA MET A 1 8.78 -17.30 -66.01
C MET A 1 8.62 -16.51 -64.70
N ARG A 2 7.63 -16.87 -63.88
CA ARG A 2 7.44 -16.29 -62.55
C ARG A 2 7.90 -17.35 -61.54
N SER A 3 9.00 -17.03 -60.82
CA SER A 3 9.58 -17.88 -59.78
C SER A 3 8.65 -17.86 -58.56
N ALA A 4 8.16 -19.04 -58.18
CA ALA A 4 7.40 -19.26 -56.97
C ALA A 4 8.33 -19.28 -55.76
N VAL A 5 8.16 -18.32 -54.85
CA VAL A 5 8.81 -18.31 -53.55
C VAL A 5 8.06 -19.34 -52.69
N LYS A 6 8.76 -20.39 -52.24
CA LYS A 6 8.29 -21.38 -51.28
C LYS A 6 8.01 -20.69 -49.95
N PRO A 7 6.91 -21.00 -49.25
CA PRO A 7 6.72 -20.56 -47.86
C PRO A 7 7.80 -21.23 -47.00
N ARG A 8 8.63 -20.43 -46.34
CA ARG A 8 9.54 -20.87 -45.34
C ARG A 8 8.71 -21.34 -44.14
N ASP A 9 8.87 -22.59 -43.80
CA ASP A 9 8.36 -23.22 -42.60
C ASP A 9 8.65 -22.36 -41.37
N LEU A 10 7.62 -21.67 -40.88
CA LEU A 10 7.58 -21.15 -39.53
C LEU A 10 7.38 -22.35 -38.61
N LEU A 11 8.46 -23.06 -38.35
CA LEU A 11 8.58 -23.96 -37.23
C LEU A 11 8.43 -23.14 -35.95
N TRP A 12 7.18 -22.96 -35.51
CA TRP A 12 6.89 -22.73 -34.12
C TRP A 12 7.44 -23.95 -33.37
N GLN A 13 8.65 -23.83 -32.89
CA GLN A 13 9.15 -24.75 -31.88
C GLN A 13 8.11 -24.68 -30.75
N ARG A 14 7.26 -25.69 -30.65
CA ARG A 14 6.56 -26.06 -29.44
C ARG A 14 7.65 -26.30 -28.40
N THR A 15 8.12 -25.23 -27.76
CA THR A 15 8.79 -25.36 -26.48
C THR A 15 7.74 -26.07 -25.63
N ASP A 16 7.98 -27.31 -25.25
CA ASP A 16 7.24 -28.05 -24.25
C ASP A 16 7.24 -27.20 -22.98
N LEU A 17 6.25 -26.33 -22.86
CA LEU A 17 6.01 -25.54 -21.66
C LEU A 17 5.49 -26.55 -20.66
N ALA A 18 6.39 -27.21 -19.95
CA ALA A 18 6.02 -28.05 -18.83
C ALA A 18 5.07 -27.24 -17.96
N LYS A 19 3.86 -27.80 -17.74
CA LYS A 19 2.81 -27.13 -16.97
C LYS A 19 3.33 -26.96 -15.54
N ALA A 20 3.40 -25.70 -15.06
CA ALA A 20 3.80 -25.42 -13.68
C ALA A 20 2.78 -26.07 -12.73
N THR A 21 3.27 -26.72 -11.70
CA THR A 21 2.45 -27.27 -10.60
C THR A 21 2.29 -26.20 -9.54
N ILE A 22 1.04 -25.90 -9.16
CA ILE A 22 0.74 -25.01 -8.04
C ILE A 22 0.60 -25.86 -6.78
N ARG A 23 1.38 -25.55 -5.76
CA ARG A 23 1.34 -26.23 -4.46
C ARG A 23 1.50 -25.26 -3.30
N VAL A 24 1.18 -25.73 -2.11
CA VAL A 24 1.36 -24.97 -0.88
C VAL A 24 2.86 -24.69 -0.65
N PHE A 25 3.15 -23.46 -0.24
CA PHE A 25 4.48 -23.01 0.16
C PHE A 25 4.86 -23.63 1.51
N ALA A 26 6.01 -24.26 1.58
CA ALA A 26 6.57 -24.83 2.80
C ALA A 26 7.81 -24.04 3.26
N GLU A 27 8.23 -24.24 4.52
CA GLU A 27 9.37 -23.52 5.06
C GLU A 27 10.67 -23.86 4.33
N ASP A 28 10.81 -25.09 3.86
CA ASP A 28 11.96 -25.54 3.06
C ASP A 28 12.05 -24.82 1.69
N ASP A 29 10.98 -24.19 1.23
CA ASP A 29 10.97 -23.42 -0.01
C ASP A 29 11.56 -22.00 0.16
N VAL A 30 11.77 -21.54 1.39
CA VAL A 30 12.22 -20.17 1.66
C VAL A 30 13.49 -19.79 0.91
N PRO A 31 14.55 -20.62 0.85
CA PRO A 31 15.74 -20.28 0.07
C PRO A 31 15.46 -20.13 -1.44
N ALA A 32 14.60 -20.99 -1.99
CA ALA A 32 14.23 -20.93 -3.41
C ALA A 32 13.36 -19.70 -3.73
N VAL A 33 12.47 -19.30 -2.81
CA VAL A 33 11.67 -18.07 -2.94
C VAL A 33 12.55 -16.82 -2.79
N ALA A 34 13.54 -16.81 -1.90
CA ALA A 34 14.51 -15.71 -1.80
C ALA A 34 15.34 -15.59 -3.10
N ALA A 35 15.73 -16.70 -3.70
CA ALA A 35 16.41 -16.72 -5.00
C ALA A 35 15.47 -16.24 -6.14
N LEU A 36 14.18 -16.59 -6.12
CA LEU A 36 13.19 -16.06 -7.05
C LEU A 36 13.05 -14.55 -6.91
N PHE A 37 13.00 -14.03 -5.67
CA PHE A 37 12.96 -12.60 -5.39
C PHE A 37 14.10 -11.86 -6.09
N ALA A 38 15.33 -12.32 -5.94
CA ALA A 38 16.50 -11.69 -6.57
C ALA A 38 16.43 -11.68 -8.10
N ARG A 39 15.79 -12.69 -8.72
CA ARG A 39 15.58 -12.73 -10.18
C ARG A 39 14.46 -11.79 -10.65
N VAL A 40 13.39 -11.67 -9.86
CA VAL A 40 12.22 -10.85 -10.21
C VAL A 40 12.48 -9.37 -9.97
N TYR A 41 13.27 -9.04 -8.95
CA TYR A 41 13.59 -7.68 -8.51
C TYR A 41 15.09 -7.43 -8.42
N PRO A 42 15.83 -7.42 -9.54
CA PRO A 42 17.29 -7.30 -9.54
C PRO A 42 17.79 -5.96 -8.96
N ASP A 43 16.97 -4.92 -9.01
CA ASP A 43 17.28 -3.60 -8.46
C ASP A 43 16.97 -3.47 -6.96
N GLN A 44 16.22 -4.42 -6.39
CA GLN A 44 15.90 -4.47 -4.96
C GLN A 44 16.81 -5.49 -4.29
N ARG A 45 17.85 -4.99 -3.60
CA ARG A 45 18.84 -5.88 -2.98
C ARG A 45 18.62 -5.94 -1.48
N TRP A 46 18.49 -7.14 -0.97
CA TRP A 46 18.68 -7.43 0.44
C TRP A 46 20.18 -7.36 0.78
N SER A 47 20.51 -7.05 2.05
CA SER A 47 21.91 -7.05 2.51
C SER A 47 22.60 -8.40 2.27
N SER A 48 21.83 -9.49 2.31
CA SER A 48 22.26 -10.85 1.97
C SER A 48 21.04 -11.72 1.63
N GLN A 49 21.26 -12.87 1.02
CA GLN A 49 20.21 -13.88 0.82
C GLN A 49 19.63 -14.34 2.15
N ALA A 50 20.47 -14.55 3.18
CA ALA A 50 20.03 -14.94 4.51
C ALA A 50 19.10 -13.89 5.15
N ALA A 51 19.32 -12.58 4.92
CA ALA A 51 18.41 -11.53 5.38
C ALA A 51 17.04 -11.60 4.68
N CYS A 52 17.01 -11.91 3.40
CA CYS A 52 15.78 -12.14 2.64
C CYS A 52 15.02 -13.38 3.16
N GLU A 53 15.73 -14.46 3.40
CA GLU A 53 15.17 -15.70 3.97
C GLU A 53 14.61 -15.47 5.38
N SER A 54 15.35 -14.77 6.24
CA SER A 54 14.91 -14.41 7.59
C SER A 54 13.61 -13.57 7.54
N TYR A 55 13.54 -12.63 6.60
CA TYR A 55 12.33 -11.83 6.39
C TYR A 55 11.11 -12.69 6.02
N PHE A 56 11.27 -13.64 5.08
CA PHE A 56 10.16 -14.52 4.70
C PHE A 56 9.74 -15.44 5.85
N ARG A 57 10.68 -15.96 6.65
CA ARG A 57 10.34 -16.76 7.85
C ARG A 57 9.57 -15.92 8.86
N GLU A 58 10.07 -14.75 9.20
CA GLU A 58 9.44 -13.84 10.16
C GLU A 58 8.03 -13.42 9.72
N MET A 59 7.83 -13.12 8.44
CA MET A 59 6.53 -12.68 7.93
C MET A 59 5.50 -13.81 7.80
N LEU A 60 5.91 -15.03 7.50
CA LEU A 60 5.00 -16.08 7.09
C LEU A 60 4.89 -17.23 8.12
N PHE A 61 5.97 -17.54 8.83
CA PHE A 61 5.99 -18.63 9.79
C PHE A 61 5.92 -18.14 11.24
N ASP A 62 6.55 -17.01 11.57
CA ASP A 62 6.50 -16.38 12.89
C ASP A 62 5.34 -15.40 13.04
N ASN A 63 4.49 -15.26 12.04
CA ASN A 63 3.32 -14.40 12.04
C ASN A 63 2.30 -14.89 13.08
N PRO A 64 1.89 -14.04 14.07
CA PRO A 64 0.94 -14.44 15.11
C PRO A 64 -0.46 -14.79 14.59
N TRP A 65 -0.81 -14.40 13.37
CA TRP A 65 -2.07 -14.74 12.71
C TRP A 65 -1.95 -15.92 11.74
N ARG A 66 -0.82 -16.63 11.74
CA ARG A 66 -0.63 -17.79 10.85
C ARG A 66 -1.81 -18.74 10.94
N ASP A 67 -2.39 -19.07 9.79
CA ASP A 67 -3.52 -19.99 9.63
C ASP A 67 -3.13 -21.02 8.55
N LEU A 68 -3.12 -22.29 8.93
CA LEU A 68 -2.74 -23.38 8.03
C LEU A 68 -3.76 -23.61 6.91
N ASP A 69 -5.01 -23.20 7.10
CA ASP A 69 -6.06 -23.26 6.07
C ASP A 69 -5.93 -22.13 5.04
N LEU A 70 -5.10 -21.09 5.33
CA LEU A 70 -4.82 -19.96 4.45
C LEU A 70 -3.35 -19.96 4.02
N PRO A 71 -2.89 -20.98 3.26
CA PRO A 71 -1.48 -21.11 2.89
C PRO A 71 -1.07 -20.11 1.81
N SER A 72 0.21 -19.77 1.79
CA SER A 72 0.87 -19.17 0.63
C SER A 72 1.12 -20.23 -0.44
N TRP A 73 1.36 -19.81 -1.69
CA TRP A 73 1.41 -20.70 -2.85
C TRP A 73 2.70 -20.50 -3.64
N VAL A 74 3.26 -21.60 -4.15
CA VAL A 74 4.36 -21.61 -5.11
C VAL A 74 3.93 -22.25 -6.42
N ALA A 75 4.51 -21.76 -7.50
CA ALA A 75 4.48 -22.40 -8.81
C ALA A 75 5.83 -23.05 -9.05
N GLU A 76 5.82 -24.38 -9.24
CA GLU A 76 7.02 -25.17 -9.46
C GLU A 76 7.02 -25.77 -10.87
N GLU A 77 8.15 -25.66 -11.55
CA GLU A 77 8.41 -26.28 -12.84
C GLU A 77 9.75 -27.02 -12.79
N ARG A 78 9.73 -28.36 -13.00
CA ARG A 78 10.93 -29.20 -13.02
C ARG A 78 11.80 -29.05 -11.75
N GLY A 79 11.19 -29.01 -10.58
CA GLY A 79 11.87 -28.86 -9.29
C GLY A 79 12.36 -27.44 -8.99
N ARG A 80 12.02 -26.44 -9.80
CA ARG A 80 12.40 -25.04 -9.61
C ARG A 80 11.18 -24.18 -9.34
N ILE A 81 11.24 -23.33 -8.31
CA ILE A 81 10.20 -22.35 -8.04
C ILE A 81 10.34 -21.19 -9.03
N ILE A 82 9.28 -20.99 -9.84
CA ILE A 82 9.16 -19.96 -10.87
C ILE A 82 8.11 -18.90 -10.55
N GLY A 83 7.31 -19.11 -9.51
CA GLY A 83 6.32 -18.16 -9.06
C GLY A 83 5.98 -18.33 -7.58
N PHE A 84 5.51 -17.27 -6.96
CA PHE A 84 5.15 -17.22 -5.55
C PHE A 84 4.02 -16.24 -5.31
N GLN A 85 3.08 -16.61 -4.46
CA GLN A 85 1.97 -15.78 -4.00
C GLN A 85 1.83 -15.91 -2.49
N THR A 86 2.09 -14.83 -1.78
CA THR A 86 1.91 -14.79 -0.33
C THR A 86 0.45 -14.56 0.03
N VAL A 87 0.01 -15.27 1.06
CA VAL A 87 -1.25 -15.06 1.77
C VAL A 87 -0.93 -14.78 3.24
N MET A 88 -1.37 -13.62 3.72
CA MET A 88 -1.27 -13.26 5.14
C MET A 88 -2.65 -13.21 5.77
N PRO A 89 -2.95 -14.08 6.73
CA PRO A 89 -4.22 -14.03 7.46
C PRO A 89 -4.37 -12.71 8.23
N ARG A 90 -5.59 -12.17 8.22
CA ARG A 90 -6.01 -10.98 8.97
C ARG A 90 -7.39 -11.22 9.56
N PRO A 91 -7.52 -11.59 10.83
CA PRO A 91 -8.82 -11.71 11.48
C PRO A 91 -9.56 -10.38 11.45
N MET A 92 -10.82 -10.40 11.00
CA MET A 92 -11.69 -9.24 11.02
C MET A 92 -13.07 -9.59 11.54
N LEU A 93 -13.83 -8.57 11.93
CA LEU A 93 -15.26 -8.68 12.18
C LEU A 93 -16.04 -8.05 11.03
N PHE A 94 -17.06 -8.74 10.57
CA PHE A 94 -18.09 -8.16 9.72
C PHE A 94 -19.42 -8.14 10.46
N ARG A 95 -19.94 -6.95 10.74
CA ARG A 95 -21.15 -6.76 11.57
C ARG A 95 -21.08 -7.56 12.87
N ARG A 96 -19.94 -7.46 13.57
CA ARG A 96 -19.62 -8.18 14.84
C ARG A 96 -19.48 -9.70 14.73
N ARG A 97 -19.51 -10.29 13.54
CA ARG A 97 -19.23 -11.70 13.30
C ARG A 97 -17.81 -11.89 12.83
N PRO A 98 -17.05 -12.81 13.40
CA PRO A 98 -15.71 -13.13 12.91
C PRO A 98 -15.77 -13.60 11.47
N ILE A 99 -14.85 -13.08 10.65
CA ILE A 99 -14.61 -13.53 9.28
C ILE A 99 -13.11 -13.77 9.08
N ARG A 100 -12.79 -14.72 8.20
CA ARG A 100 -11.42 -14.98 7.75
C ARG A 100 -11.07 -14.04 6.61
N VAL A 101 -10.01 -13.28 6.78
CA VAL A 101 -9.51 -12.38 5.73
C VAL A 101 -8.08 -12.75 5.37
N ALA A 102 -7.80 -12.81 4.08
CA ALA A 102 -6.49 -13.06 3.51
C ALA A 102 -5.96 -11.79 2.85
N VAL A 103 -4.79 -11.31 3.25
CA VAL A 103 -4.07 -10.27 2.52
C VAL A 103 -3.15 -10.94 1.51
N SER A 104 -3.45 -10.73 0.22
CA SER A 104 -2.64 -11.18 -0.91
C SER A 104 -1.51 -10.18 -1.11
N THR A 105 -0.26 -10.63 -1.03
CA THR A 105 0.90 -9.77 -1.13
C THR A 105 2.08 -10.49 -1.82
N GLN A 106 3.15 -9.76 -2.12
CA GLN A 106 4.42 -10.30 -2.63
C GLN A 106 4.24 -11.29 -3.80
N PHE A 107 3.39 -10.92 -4.74
CA PHE A 107 3.15 -11.70 -5.93
C PHE A 107 4.35 -11.64 -6.88
N MET A 108 4.95 -12.78 -7.16
CA MET A 108 6.14 -12.91 -8.02
C MET A 108 5.95 -14.00 -9.06
N VAL A 109 6.31 -13.70 -10.31
CA VAL A 109 6.45 -14.68 -11.39
C VAL A 109 7.71 -14.34 -12.16
N GLU A 110 8.52 -15.33 -12.47
CA GLU A 110 9.73 -15.18 -13.28
C GLU A 110 9.46 -14.41 -14.56
N PRO A 111 10.31 -13.45 -14.98
CA PRO A 111 10.06 -12.60 -16.14
C PRO A 111 9.72 -13.37 -17.41
N GLU A 112 10.41 -14.49 -17.64
CA GLU A 112 10.25 -15.35 -18.82
C GLU A 112 8.93 -16.13 -18.82
N ARG A 113 8.27 -16.24 -17.64
CA ARG A 113 7.02 -16.97 -17.42
C ARG A 113 5.80 -16.05 -17.25
N ARG A 114 5.99 -14.73 -17.29
CA ARG A 114 4.90 -13.73 -17.07
C ARG A 114 3.80 -13.79 -18.14
N HIS A 115 4.13 -14.25 -19.34
CA HIS A 115 3.16 -14.37 -20.45
C HIS A 115 2.37 -15.69 -20.43
N GLY A 116 2.65 -16.58 -19.48
CA GLY A 116 1.99 -17.87 -19.33
C GLY A 116 0.80 -17.82 -18.36
N PHE A 117 0.21 -18.99 -18.10
CA PHE A 117 -0.90 -19.16 -17.19
C PHE A 117 -0.49 -19.16 -15.70
N THR A 118 0.80 -19.18 -15.38
CA THR A 118 1.32 -19.28 -14.00
C THR A 118 0.78 -18.20 -13.09
N ALA A 119 0.77 -16.93 -13.57
CA ALA A 119 0.24 -15.81 -12.83
C ALA A 119 -1.25 -15.99 -12.48
N LEU A 120 -2.04 -16.40 -13.46
CA LEU A 120 -3.48 -16.65 -13.29
C LEU A 120 -3.72 -17.80 -12.30
N GLN A 121 -2.98 -18.91 -12.44
CA GLN A 121 -3.12 -20.07 -11.56
C GLN A 121 -2.78 -19.76 -10.10
N LEU A 122 -1.71 -18.99 -9.83
CA LEU A 122 -1.35 -18.56 -8.48
C LEU A 122 -2.43 -17.68 -7.86
N ILE A 123 -2.95 -16.69 -8.60
CA ILE A 123 -4.02 -15.83 -8.11
C ILE A 123 -5.31 -16.63 -7.90
N GLN A 124 -5.66 -17.55 -8.80
CA GLN A 124 -6.82 -18.43 -8.61
C GLN A 124 -6.68 -19.30 -7.37
N ALA A 125 -5.50 -19.90 -7.12
CA ALA A 125 -5.26 -20.69 -5.92
C ALA A 125 -5.46 -19.83 -4.66
N CYS A 126 -4.93 -18.61 -4.65
CA CYS A 126 -5.12 -17.67 -3.55
C CYS A 126 -6.60 -17.32 -3.33
N LEU A 127 -7.34 -16.98 -4.39
CA LEU A 127 -8.75 -16.53 -4.27
C LEU A 127 -9.73 -17.69 -3.99
N SER A 128 -9.35 -18.93 -4.28
CA SER A 128 -10.18 -20.13 -4.08
C SER A 128 -10.11 -20.70 -2.66
N GLY A 129 -9.31 -20.10 -1.77
CA GLY A 129 -9.19 -20.55 -0.38
C GLY A 129 -10.48 -20.39 0.45
N PRO A 130 -10.47 -20.85 1.72
CA PRO A 130 -11.65 -20.82 2.58
C PRO A 130 -11.92 -19.44 3.22
N GLN A 131 -11.16 -18.41 2.88
CA GLN A 131 -11.38 -17.06 3.39
C GLN A 131 -12.71 -16.46 2.88
N ASP A 132 -13.31 -15.63 3.73
CA ASP A 132 -14.50 -14.84 3.42
C ASP A 132 -14.18 -13.63 2.55
N LEU A 133 -12.99 -13.06 2.72
CA LEU A 133 -12.53 -11.87 1.99
C LEU A 133 -11.04 -11.99 1.68
N THR A 134 -10.65 -11.65 0.46
CA THR A 134 -9.24 -11.43 0.08
C THR A 134 -9.02 -9.96 -0.25
N LEU A 135 -7.93 -9.41 0.27
CA LEU A 135 -7.49 -8.01 0.07
C LEU A 135 -6.11 -7.97 -0.57
N ALA A 136 -5.85 -6.97 -1.40
CA ALA A 136 -4.51 -6.53 -1.78
C ALA A 136 -4.48 -5.00 -1.79
N ASP A 137 -3.37 -4.36 -1.38
CA ASP A 137 -3.28 -2.90 -1.34
C ASP A 137 -1.94 -2.38 -1.90
N GLY A 138 -1.72 -2.48 -3.10
CA GLY A 138 -0.47 -2.13 -3.79
C GLY A 138 -0.41 -2.81 -5.15
N ALA A 139 -1.56 -3.27 -5.61
CA ALA A 139 -1.66 -4.01 -6.86
C ALA A 139 -1.28 -3.16 -8.07
N THR A 140 -0.51 -3.77 -8.98
CA THR A 140 -0.18 -3.20 -10.28
C THR A 140 -1.37 -3.33 -11.24
N ASP A 141 -1.36 -2.56 -12.34
CA ASP A 141 -2.37 -2.66 -13.40
C ASP A 141 -2.53 -4.08 -13.94
N LEU A 142 -1.44 -4.86 -14.03
CA LEU A 142 -1.51 -6.24 -14.46
C LEU A 142 -2.27 -7.12 -13.45
N SER A 143 -1.94 -6.99 -12.18
CA SER A 143 -2.64 -7.71 -11.09
C SER A 143 -4.12 -7.32 -11.05
N GLN A 144 -4.43 -6.03 -11.20
CA GLN A 144 -5.81 -5.54 -11.27
C GLN A 144 -6.58 -6.19 -12.41
N ARG A 145 -6.01 -6.25 -13.62
CA ARG A 145 -6.67 -6.87 -14.79
C ARG A 145 -6.94 -8.36 -14.58
N ILE A 146 -6.01 -9.08 -13.95
CA ILE A 146 -6.20 -10.51 -13.66
C ILE A 146 -7.33 -10.67 -12.62
N TRP A 147 -7.27 -9.92 -11.52
CA TRP A 147 -8.28 -10.00 -10.45
C TRP A 147 -9.68 -9.70 -10.96
N THR A 148 -9.86 -8.64 -11.74
CA THR A 148 -11.18 -8.28 -12.28
C THR A 148 -11.75 -9.34 -13.24
N ARG A 149 -10.88 -10.04 -13.96
CA ARG A 149 -11.31 -11.15 -14.85
C ARG A 149 -11.78 -12.40 -14.10
N ILE A 150 -11.33 -12.58 -12.86
CA ILE A 150 -11.66 -13.75 -12.04
C ILE A 150 -12.58 -13.41 -10.86
N GLY A 151 -13.32 -12.29 -10.95
CA GLY A 151 -14.35 -11.91 -10.00
C GLY A 151 -13.93 -10.97 -8.88
N GLY A 152 -12.69 -10.51 -8.89
CA GLY A 152 -12.24 -9.45 -7.98
C GLY A 152 -12.75 -8.07 -8.39
N ALA A 153 -12.75 -7.13 -7.45
CA ALA A 153 -13.22 -5.76 -7.66
C ALA A 153 -12.22 -4.72 -7.14
N VAL A 154 -12.34 -3.51 -7.67
CA VAL A 154 -11.57 -2.33 -7.27
C VAL A 154 -12.50 -1.40 -6.48
N PRO A 155 -12.40 -1.34 -5.15
CA PRO A 155 -13.21 -0.44 -4.35
C PRO A 155 -12.68 0.99 -4.49
N LEU A 156 -13.34 1.81 -5.31
CA LEU A 156 -12.87 3.14 -5.69
C LEU A 156 -12.55 4.04 -4.48
N LEU A 157 -13.39 4.00 -3.45
CA LEU A 157 -13.21 4.83 -2.26
C LEU A 157 -11.89 4.56 -1.51
N TYR A 158 -11.39 3.32 -1.54
CA TYR A 158 -10.12 2.94 -0.87
C TYR A 158 -8.89 3.08 -1.76
N ASN A 159 -9.06 3.61 -2.99
CA ASN A 159 -7.99 3.88 -3.94
C ASN A 159 -7.64 5.36 -4.06
N VAL A 160 -8.35 6.21 -3.31
CA VAL A 160 -8.08 7.64 -3.26
C VAL A 160 -7.11 7.93 -2.11
N HIS A 161 -6.09 8.73 -2.40
CA HIS A 161 -5.15 9.24 -1.42
C HIS A 161 -5.32 10.74 -1.26
N TRP A 162 -5.27 11.19 -0.01
CA TRP A 162 -5.22 12.61 0.30
C TRP A 162 -3.80 13.06 0.52
N THR A 163 -3.51 14.29 0.17
CA THR A 163 -2.23 14.95 0.41
C THR A 163 -2.46 16.34 0.95
N ARG A 164 -1.81 16.67 2.07
CA ARG A 164 -1.79 18.00 2.66
C ARG A 164 -0.38 18.58 2.56
N PRO A 165 -0.11 19.53 1.64
CA PRO A 165 1.14 20.28 1.64
C PRO A 165 1.23 21.16 2.89
N LEU A 166 2.33 21.01 3.63
CA LEU A 166 2.67 21.85 4.78
C LEU A 166 3.67 22.92 4.38
N ARG A 167 4.59 22.57 3.48
CA ARG A 167 5.63 23.44 2.91
C ARG A 167 5.56 23.31 1.39
N PRO A 168 4.73 24.11 0.73
CA PRO A 168 4.37 23.89 -0.68
C PRO A 168 5.55 24.00 -1.64
N ALA A 169 6.50 24.91 -1.41
CA ALA A 169 7.67 25.04 -2.29
C ALA A 169 8.62 23.84 -2.16
N ARG A 170 8.90 23.37 -0.94
CA ARG A 170 9.68 22.14 -0.71
C ARG A 170 8.96 20.91 -1.25
N TYR A 171 7.64 20.84 -1.10
CA TYR A 171 6.86 19.74 -1.65
C TYR A 171 6.92 19.73 -3.18
N ALA A 172 6.77 20.88 -3.84
CA ALA A 172 6.93 20.98 -5.29
C ALA A 172 8.34 20.54 -5.74
N LEU A 173 9.38 20.98 -5.02
CA LEU A 173 10.76 20.56 -5.29
C LEU A 173 10.93 19.04 -5.13
N SER A 174 10.35 18.43 -4.10
CA SER A 174 10.41 16.97 -3.89
C SER A 174 9.69 16.19 -5.01
N LEU A 175 8.62 16.72 -5.58
CA LEU A 175 7.96 16.12 -6.75
C LEU A 175 8.82 16.19 -8.01
N LEU A 176 9.56 17.29 -8.22
CA LEU A 176 10.49 17.44 -9.34
C LEU A 176 11.70 16.50 -9.19
N GLU A 177 12.24 16.37 -7.98
CA GLU A 177 13.29 15.38 -7.66
C GLU A 177 12.81 13.94 -7.96
N GLY A 178 11.60 13.59 -7.53
CA GLY A 178 11.01 12.25 -7.74
C GLY A 178 10.77 11.91 -9.20
N ARG A 179 10.54 12.92 -10.06
CA ARG A 179 10.36 12.75 -11.51
C ARG A 179 11.66 12.82 -12.30
N ALA A 180 12.79 12.95 -11.64
CA ALA A 180 14.08 13.25 -12.28
C ALA A 180 14.02 14.45 -13.28
N ALA A 181 13.08 15.37 -13.02
CA ALA A 181 12.86 16.53 -13.90
C ALA A 181 13.96 17.60 -13.77
N LEU A 182 14.76 17.54 -12.70
CA LEU A 182 15.87 18.43 -12.45
C LEU A 182 17.13 17.63 -12.07
N PRO A 183 18.32 18.02 -12.57
CA PRO A 183 19.58 17.43 -12.12
C PRO A 183 19.80 17.63 -10.61
N PRO A 184 20.44 16.66 -9.92
CA PRO A 184 20.68 16.75 -8.47
C PRO A 184 21.37 18.03 -7.98
N PRO A 185 22.35 18.63 -8.69
CA PRO A 185 22.95 19.89 -8.28
C PRO A 185 21.96 21.07 -8.25
N LEU A 186 21.05 21.12 -9.22
CA LEU A 186 20.04 22.19 -9.29
C LEU A 186 19.01 22.06 -8.18
N THR A 187 18.58 20.83 -7.88
CA THR A 187 17.64 20.60 -6.77
C THR A 187 18.26 20.96 -5.44
N PHE A 188 19.55 20.65 -5.22
CA PHE A 188 20.27 21.03 -4.04
C PHE A 188 20.37 22.56 -3.89
N ALA A 189 20.73 23.28 -4.96
CA ALA A 189 20.78 24.74 -4.98
C ALA A 189 19.40 25.41 -4.80
N ALA A 190 18.32 24.76 -5.23
CA ALA A 190 16.96 25.28 -5.07
C ALA A 190 16.39 25.13 -3.65
N ARG A 191 16.94 24.25 -2.80
CA ARG A 191 16.43 23.99 -1.44
C ARG A 191 16.36 25.22 -0.53
N PRO A 192 17.36 26.11 -0.44
CA PRO A 192 17.27 27.31 0.39
C PRO A 192 16.21 28.28 -0.14
N LEU A 193 16.06 28.42 -1.47
CA LEU A 193 15.03 29.25 -2.08
C LEU A 193 13.63 28.72 -1.79
N ALA A 194 13.43 27.42 -1.89
CA ALA A 194 12.17 26.78 -1.51
C ALA A 194 11.87 26.97 -0.01
N ALA A 195 12.90 26.94 0.85
CA ALA A 195 12.73 27.20 2.27
C ALA A 195 12.30 28.64 2.54
N LEU A 196 12.89 29.62 1.86
CA LEU A 196 12.51 31.02 1.96
C LEU A 196 11.08 31.24 1.44
N ALA A 197 10.74 30.66 0.28
CA ALA A 197 9.39 30.74 -0.28
C ALA A 197 8.33 30.16 0.69
N ASP A 198 8.60 29.03 1.33
CA ASP A 198 7.74 28.46 2.34
C ASP A 198 7.57 29.35 3.58
N ALA A 199 8.66 30.00 4.03
CA ALA A 199 8.63 30.94 5.15
C ALA A 199 7.78 32.18 4.82
N VAL A 200 7.89 32.71 3.60
CA VAL A 200 7.06 33.82 3.11
C VAL A 200 5.61 33.39 3.00
N ALA A 201 5.35 32.22 2.39
CA ALA A 201 3.99 31.68 2.27
C ALA A 201 3.30 31.49 3.62
N ALA A 202 4.03 31.00 4.63
CA ALA A 202 3.53 30.86 5.99
C ALA A 202 3.15 32.20 6.65
N ARG A 203 3.85 33.28 6.31
CA ARG A 203 3.54 34.62 6.82
C ARG A 203 2.36 35.26 6.10
N LEU A 204 2.28 35.11 4.76
CA LEU A 204 1.23 35.71 3.95
C LEU A 204 -0.11 34.97 4.05
N PHE A 205 -0.07 33.67 4.25
CA PHE A 205 -1.25 32.81 4.30
C PHE A 205 -1.28 31.96 5.58
N PRO A 206 -1.34 32.60 6.75
CA PRO A 206 -1.25 31.91 8.04
C PRO A 206 -2.31 30.80 8.16
N ASN A 207 -3.55 31.03 7.78
CA ASN A 207 -4.64 30.05 7.87
C ASN A 207 -4.46 28.83 6.95
N ARG A 208 -3.54 28.87 5.97
CA ARG A 208 -3.30 27.76 5.05
C ARG A 208 -2.03 26.98 5.34
N PHE A 209 -0.98 27.65 5.83
CA PHE A 209 0.38 27.08 5.94
C PHE A 209 0.98 27.28 7.33
N LEU A 210 0.24 27.84 8.27
CA LEU A 210 0.72 28.02 9.63
C LEU A 210 0.69 26.71 10.40
N ARG A 211 1.64 26.73 11.32
CA ARG A 211 1.70 25.98 12.55
C ARG A 211 0.33 26.03 13.25
N GLU A 212 -0.47 24.99 13.07
CA GLU A 212 -1.66 24.83 13.88
C GLU A 212 -1.22 24.52 15.30
N GLU A 213 -1.24 25.54 16.17
CA GLU A 213 -1.09 25.32 17.60
C GLU A 213 -2.34 24.60 18.08
N THR A 214 -2.14 23.51 18.75
CA THR A 214 -3.23 22.72 19.35
C THR A 214 -2.87 22.48 20.81
N GLU A 215 -3.82 22.73 21.69
CA GLU A 215 -3.73 22.43 23.12
C GLU A 215 -3.82 20.91 23.41
N LEU A 216 -4.08 20.11 22.38
CA LEU A 216 -4.20 18.66 22.53
C LEU A 216 -2.86 18.04 22.93
N ALA A 217 -2.86 17.27 24.00
CA ALA A 217 -1.72 16.48 24.39
C ALA A 217 -1.53 15.27 23.49
N GLU A 218 -0.31 14.79 23.38
CA GLU A 218 0.01 13.53 22.71
C GLU A 218 1.01 12.73 23.52
N ASP A 219 0.90 11.42 23.44
CA ASP A 219 1.89 10.50 24.02
C ASP A 219 2.22 9.38 23.03
N VAL A 220 3.21 8.57 23.36
CA VAL A 220 3.54 7.37 22.57
C VAL A 220 2.34 6.45 22.57
N LEU A 221 1.91 6.02 21.39
CA LEU A 221 0.87 5.01 21.24
C LEU A 221 1.47 3.63 21.50
N ASP A 222 1.07 3.00 22.58
CA ASP A 222 1.38 1.62 22.89
C ASP A 222 0.22 0.67 22.53
N PRO A 223 0.47 -0.65 22.40
CA PRO A 223 -0.56 -1.62 22.03
C PRO A 223 -1.75 -1.65 23.01
N ALA A 224 -1.52 -1.46 24.30
CA ALA A 224 -2.59 -1.53 25.31
C ALA A 224 -3.54 -0.33 25.16
N THR A 225 -3.00 0.87 25.00
CA THR A 225 -3.78 2.09 24.72
C THR A 225 -4.59 1.95 23.44
N MET A 226 -3.98 1.43 22.36
CA MET A 226 -4.68 1.23 21.10
C MET A 226 -5.84 0.23 21.24
N LEU A 227 -5.61 -0.91 21.89
CA LEU A 227 -6.64 -1.93 22.11
C LEU A 227 -7.79 -1.43 22.99
N ALA A 228 -7.50 -0.70 24.07
CA ALA A 228 -8.52 -0.17 24.96
C ALA A 228 -9.48 0.80 24.28
N HIS A 229 -8.99 1.56 23.28
CA HIS A 229 -9.78 2.61 22.60
C HIS A 229 -10.19 2.24 21.17
N LEU A 230 -9.80 1.05 20.67
CA LEU A 230 -10.14 0.59 19.32
C LEU A 230 -11.65 0.56 19.07
N PRO A 231 -12.51 0.03 19.95
CA PRO A 231 -13.95 0.01 19.72
C PRO A 231 -14.56 1.41 19.53
N ASP A 232 -14.08 2.38 20.28
CA ASP A 232 -14.57 3.76 20.21
C ASP A 232 -14.16 4.46 18.89
N ALA A 233 -13.00 4.10 18.34
CA ALA A 233 -12.44 4.75 17.17
C ALA A 233 -12.93 4.14 15.85
N ILE A 234 -13.18 2.82 15.80
CA ILE A 234 -13.54 2.12 14.56
C ILE A 234 -14.85 1.33 14.65
N GLY A 235 -15.46 1.25 15.85
CA GLY A 235 -16.63 0.41 16.12
C GLY A 235 -17.88 0.72 15.30
N GLY A 236 -17.92 1.88 14.64
CA GLY A 236 -18.99 2.25 13.72
C GLY A 236 -18.93 1.62 12.33
N ASN A 237 -17.81 0.97 11.94
CA ASN A 237 -17.68 0.32 10.65
C ASN A 237 -18.27 -1.10 10.66
N ALA A 238 -18.88 -1.51 9.57
CA ALA A 238 -19.36 -2.89 9.40
C ALA A 238 -18.20 -3.88 9.31
N LEU A 239 -17.10 -3.54 8.63
CA LEU A 239 -15.88 -4.34 8.55
C LEU A 239 -14.77 -3.70 9.40
N GLN A 240 -14.23 -4.46 10.35
CA GLN A 240 -13.25 -3.99 11.33
C GLN A 240 -12.14 -5.01 11.56
N PRO A 241 -10.86 -4.59 11.73
CA PRO A 241 -9.78 -5.49 12.13
C PRO A 241 -9.96 -5.97 13.57
N VAL A 242 -9.43 -7.17 13.84
CA VAL A 242 -9.32 -7.73 15.18
C VAL A 242 -7.85 -7.83 15.54
N TYR A 243 -7.50 -7.24 16.67
CA TYR A 243 -6.17 -7.33 17.26
C TYR A 243 -6.23 -7.91 18.67
N ASP A 244 -5.19 -8.61 19.06
CA ASP A 244 -4.83 -8.91 20.43
C ASP A 244 -3.48 -8.25 20.78
N SER A 245 -3.06 -8.34 22.03
CA SER A 245 -1.83 -7.69 22.50
C SER A 245 -0.59 -8.21 21.77
N ARG A 246 -0.52 -9.52 21.47
CA ARG A 246 0.62 -10.14 20.80
C ARG A 246 0.70 -9.72 19.32
N SER A 247 -0.41 -9.85 18.64
CA SER A 247 -0.48 -9.54 17.19
C SER A 247 -0.29 -8.06 16.91
N LEU A 248 -0.85 -7.18 17.77
CA LEU A 248 -0.67 -5.75 17.62
C LEU A 248 0.76 -5.30 17.92
N ALA A 249 1.38 -5.84 18.99
CA ALA A 249 2.77 -5.56 19.31
C ALA A 249 3.70 -5.99 18.17
N TRP A 250 3.51 -7.19 17.60
CA TRP A 250 4.24 -7.69 16.45
C TRP A 250 4.05 -6.77 15.23
N LEU A 251 2.81 -6.37 14.92
CA LEU A 251 2.49 -5.51 13.80
C LEU A 251 3.16 -4.13 13.90
N LEU A 252 3.10 -3.51 15.08
CA LEU A 252 3.73 -2.21 15.32
C LEU A 252 5.26 -2.30 15.24
N ASP A 253 5.86 -3.38 15.76
CA ASP A 253 7.30 -3.64 15.62
C ASP A 253 7.70 -3.81 14.14
N GLN A 254 6.99 -4.64 13.37
CA GLN A 254 7.26 -4.81 11.95
C GLN A 254 7.11 -3.51 11.17
N THR A 255 6.08 -2.73 11.47
CA THR A 255 5.85 -1.42 10.87
C THR A 255 6.97 -0.45 11.22
N ALA A 256 7.46 -0.46 12.46
CA ALA A 256 8.56 0.41 12.88
C ALA A 256 9.90 0.08 12.20
N ARG A 257 10.12 -1.17 11.81
CA ARG A 257 11.32 -1.62 11.06
C ARG A 257 11.31 -1.24 9.59
N LYS A 258 10.18 -0.78 9.04
CA LYS A 258 10.11 -0.28 7.66
C LYS A 258 10.71 1.12 7.61
N THR A 259 11.91 1.25 7.03
CA THR A 259 12.70 2.48 7.06
C THR A 259 12.70 3.29 5.76
N CYS A 260 12.23 2.71 4.64
CA CYS A 260 12.22 3.36 3.33
C CYS A 260 11.41 4.68 3.29
N HIS A 261 10.42 4.83 4.15
CA HIS A 261 9.60 6.04 4.29
C HIS A 261 10.02 6.95 5.44
N GLY A 262 11.12 6.61 6.12
CA GLY A 262 11.61 7.34 7.29
C GLY A 262 11.26 6.66 8.62
N ARG A 263 11.31 7.41 9.72
CA ARG A 263 11.06 6.89 11.08
C ARG A 263 9.56 6.86 11.37
N LEU A 264 9.05 5.71 11.84
CA LEU A 264 7.66 5.61 12.31
C LEU A 264 7.43 6.46 13.55
N ARG A 265 6.36 7.22 13.55
CA ARG A 265 5.77 7.88 14.72
C ARG A 265 4.38 7.34 14.96
N ALA A 266 4.16 6.80 16.14
CA ALA A 266 2.86 6.34 16.64
C ALA A 266 2.48 7.18 17.86
N ARG A 267 1.36 7.90 17.81
CA ARG A 267 0.93 8.82 18.85
C ARG A 267 -0.55 8.66 19.18
N ALA A 268 -0.85 8.53 20.46
CA ALA A 268 -2.17 8.72 21.02
C ALA A 268 -2.42 10.20 21.23
N VAL A 269 -3.63 10.67 20.94
CA VAL A 269 -4.06 12.07 21.08
C VAL A 269 -5.08 12.18 22.19
N TYR A 270 -4.83 13.13 23.10
CA TYR A 270 -5.62 13.34 24.30
C TYR A 270 -6.32 14.70 24.27
N ASP A 271 -7.54 14.72 24.78
CA ASP A 271 -8.32 15.91 25.09
C ASP A 271 -8.84 15.84 26.53
N GLY A 272 -8.42 16.77 27.39
CA GLY A 272 -8.79 16.76 28.81
C GLY A 272 -8.43 15.43 29.52
N GLY A 273 -7.29 14.81 29.17
CA GLY A 273 -6.85 13.54 29.73
C GLY A 273 -7.51 12.29 29.11
N ARG A 274 -8.46 12.44 28.18
CA ARG A 274 -9.15 11.33 27.51
C ARG A 274 -8.56 11.09 26.11
N VAL A 275 -8.30 9.84 25.75
CA VAL A 275 -7.90 9.48 24.39
C VAL A 275 -9.05 9.74 23.43
N ILE A 276 -8.82 10.60 22.41
CA ILE A 276 -9.78 10.92 21.35
C ILE A 276 -9.45 10.23 20.02
N GLY A 277 -8.27 9.64 19.90
CA GLY A 277 -7.82 8.91 18.73
C GLY A 277 -6.31 8.78 18.70
N TRP A 278 -5.79 8.34 17.57
CA TRP A 278 -4.36 8.17 17.33
C TRP A 278 -3.99 8.31 15.87
N PHE A 279 -2.68 8.43 15.62
CA PHE A 279 -2.10 8.35 14.29
C PHE A 279 -0.75 7.63 14.27
N LEU A 280 -0.50 6.92 13.16
CA LEU A 280 0.77 6.31 12.81
C LEU A 280 1.19 6.86 11.46
N TYR A 281 2.39 7.43 11.36
CA TYR A 281 2.92 7.90 10.09
C TYR A 281 4.46 7.86 10.09
N TYR A 282 5.06 7.80 8.90
CA TYR A 282 6.51 7.88 8.74
C TYR A 282 6.94 9.33 8.57
N VAL A 283 7.94 9.75 9.35
CA VAL A 283 8.54 11.08 9.26
C VAL A 283 9.69 11.06 8.27
N GLN A 284 9.59 11.89 7.26
CA GLN A 284 10.67 12.17 6.32
C GLN A 284 10.91 13.68 6.27
N PRO A 285 11.90 14.22 7.00
CA PRO A 285 12.19 15.66 6.99
C PRO A 285 12.48 16.16 5.57
N GLY A 286 11.82 17.26 5.17
CA GLY A 286 11.90 17.80 3.81
C GLY A 286 11.17 16.99 2.72
N GLY A 287 10.67 15.81 3.05
CA GLY A 287 9.91 14.93 2.15
C GLY A 287 8.44 14.82 2.51
N VAL A 288 7.82 13.72 2.05
CA VAL A 288 6.41 13.41 2.32
C VAL A 288 6.29 12.47 3.51
N GLY A 289 5.52 12.87 4.53
CA GLY A 289 5.14 12.00 5.62
C GLY A 289 4.01 11.07 5.20
N GLU A 290 4.23 9.77 5.32
CA GLU A 290 3.27 8.74 4.86
C GLU A 290 2.45 8.21 6.04
N VAL A 291 1.15 8.48 6.02
CA VAL A 291 0.22 8.00 7.05
C VAL A 291 -0.06 6.51 6.83
N VAL A 292 0.19 5.73 7.88
CA VAL A 292 -0.11 4.30 7.93
C VAL A 292 -1.55 4.09 8.41
N GLN A 293 -1.89 4.75 9.53
CA GLN A 293 -3.23 4.70 10.10
C GLN A 293 -3.54 6.01 10.83
N ILE A 294 -4.77 6.46 10.72
CA ILE A 294 -5.37 7.47 11.57
C ILE A 294 -6.75 6.95 11.99
N ALA A 295 -7.04 7.02 13.27
CA ALA A 295 -8.31 6.59 13.82
C ALA A 295 -8.74 7.56 14.92
N ALA A 296 -10.02 7.80 15.03
CA ALA A 296 -10.56 8.76 15.99
C ALA A 296 -11.97 8.37 16.44
N ARG A 297 -12.29 8.71 17.66
CA ARG A 297 -13.66 8.67 18.16
C ARG A 297 -14.56 9.52 17.26
N GLN A 298 -15.82 9.13 17.18
CA GLN A 298 -16.83 9.90 16.43
C GLN A 298 -16.79 11.39 16.81
N GLY A 299 -16.73 12.26 15.79
CA GLY A 299 -16.66 13.71 15.95
C GLY A 299 -15.26 14.26 16.35
N SER A 300 -14.23 13.39 16.50
CA SER A 300 -12.89 13.84 16.90
C SER A 300 -11.85 13.78 15.79
N PHE A 301 -12.21 13.28 14.59
CA PHE A 301 -11.25 13.06 13.50
C PHE A 301 -10.51 14.33 13.09
N ASP A 302 -11.22 15.46 12.94
CA ASP A 302 -10.61 16.73 12.56
C ASP A 302 -9.52 17.18 13.57
N ARG A 303 -9.76 16.96 14.86
CA ARG A 303 -8.82 17.30 15.95
C ARG A 303 -7.58 16.38 15.94
N VAL A 304 -7.78 15.07 15.69
CA VAL A 304 -6.68 14.12 15.55
C VAL A 304 -5.86 14.42 14.30
N LEU A 305 -6.51 14.75 13.16
CA LEU A 305 -5.84 15.17 11.94
C LEU A 305 -5.04 16.46 12.16
N GLN A 306 -5.61 17.45 12.84
CA GLN A 306 -4.92 18.69 13.22
C GLN A 306 -3.65 18.38 14.01
N ARG A 307 -3.72 17.49 15.00
CA ARG A 307 -2.56 17.12 15.81
C ARG A 307 -1.48 16.41 14.98
N LEU A 308 -1.88 15.51 14.06
CA LEU A 308 -0.96 14.89 13.11
C LEU A 308 -0.24 15.93 12.24
N LEU A 309 -0.97 16.90 11.67
CA LEU A 309 -0.41 17.94 10.82
C LEU A 309 0.56 18.86 11.61
N ALA A 310 0.22 19.19 12.85
CA ALA A 310 1.09 19.96 13.75
C ALA A 310 2.38 19.18 14.12
N ASP A 311 2.25 17.87 14.38
CA ASP A 311 3.40 17.01 14.63
C ASP A 311 4.31 16.90 13.39
N ALA A 312 3.75 16.68 12.22
CA ALA A 312 4.48 16.62 10.95
C ALA A 312 5.18 17.95 10.61
N TRP A 313 4.52 19.08 10.91
CA TRP A 313 5.15 20.39 10.77
C TRP A 313 6.38 20.53 11.68
N ARG A 314 6.27 20.18 12.96
CA ARG A 314 7.39 20.24 13.92
C ARG A 314 8.59 19.38 13.48
N HIS A 315 8.32 18.26 12.82
CA HIS A 315 9.35 17.35 12.32
C HIS A 315 9.86 17.68 10.91
N GLY A 316 9.51 18.86 10.38
CA GLY A 316 10.10 19.32 9.11
C GLY A 316 9.56 18.66 7.85
N VAL A 317 8.44 17.95 7.93
CA VAL A 317 7.80 17.27 6.79
C VAL A 317 7.27 18.31 5.81
N ALA A 318 7.46 18.09 4.49
CA ALA A 318 7.00 19.03 3.46
C ALA A 318 5.53 18.86 3.11
N ALA A 319 5.02 17.62 3.11
CA ALA A 319 3.62 17.29 2.94
C ALA A 319 3.27 16.02 3.69
N VAL A 320 2.02 15.84 4.07
CA VAL A 320 1.50 14.58 4.64
C VAL A 320 0.58 13.94 3.63
N ARG A 321 0.70 12.63 3.45
CA ARG A 321 -0.13 11.85 2.54
C ARG A 321 -0.68 10.60 3.24
N GLY A 322 -1.94 10.27 2.99
CA GLY A 322 -2.58 9.08 3.52
C GLY A 322 -3.65 8.54 2.60
N ARG A 323 -4.11 7.32 2.87
CA ARG A 323 -5.30 6.76 2.23
C ARG A 323 -6.53 7.47 2.79
N ILE A 324 -7.53 7.71 1.95
CA ILE A 324 -8.78 8.28 2.40
C ILE A 324 -9.57 7.27 3.26
N ASP A 325 -10.15 7.74 4.34
CA ASP A 325 -11.28 7.05 4.98
C ASP A 325 -12.54 7.75 4.47
N PRO A 326 -13.43 7.03 3.76
CA PRO A 326 -14.60 7.64 3.13
C PRO A 326 -15.50 8.42 4.10
N ARG A 327 -15.47 8.10 5.38
CA ARG A 327 -16.26 8.78 6.43
C ARG A 327 -15.82 10.21 6.69
N TYR A 328 -14.55 10.54 6.37
CA TYR A 328 -13.89 11.80 6.76
C TYR A 328 -13.47 12.67 5.59
N VAL A 329 -14.14 12.50 4.43
CA VAL A 329 -13.86 13.28 3.22
C VAL A 329 -14.05 14.77 3.47
N GLN A 330 -15.10 15.14 4.23
CA GLN A 330 -15.43 16.53 4.52
C GLN A 330 -14.34 17.17 5.40
N GLU A 331 -13.90 16.50 6.45
CA GLU A 331 -12.86 16.99 7.35
C GLU A 331 -11.52 17.13 6.61
N LEU A 332 -11.16 16.18 5.75
CA LEU A 332 -9.99 16.28 4.89
C LEU A 332 -10.08 17.47 3.93
N SER A 333 -11.25 17.70 3.34
CA SER A 333 -11.50 18.86 2.46
C SER A 333 -11.40 20.19 3.22
N ASN A 334 -12.00 20.29 4.40
CA ASN A 334 -11.95 21.46 5.27
C ASN A 334 -10.50 21.81 5.68
N ARG A 335 -9.63 20.80 5.79
CA ARG A 335 -8.20 20.97 6.04
C ARG A 335 -7.36 21.15 4.77
N HIS A 336 -7.99 21.46 3.62
CA HIS A 336 -7.33 21.67 2.33
C HIS A 336 -6.46 20.50 1.87
N CYS A 337 -6.86 19.26 2.16
CA CYS A 337 -6.23 18.09 1.63
C CYS A 337 -6.66 17.88 0.17
N TRP A 338 -5.71 17.59 -0.71
CA TRP A 338 -5.97 17.26 -2.11
C TRP A 338 -6.20 15.76 -2.23
N CYS A 339 -7.29 15.36 -2.83
CA CYS A 339 -7.61 13.96 -3.06
C CYS A 339 -7.29 13.58 -4.50
N ARG A 340 -6.58 12.47 -4.70
CA ARG A 340 -6.25 11.95 -6.03
C ARG A 340 -6.05 10.44 -6.00
N TRP A 341 -6.19 9.83 -7.17
CA TRP A 341 -5.73 8.48 -7.42
C TRP A 341 -4.22 8.49 -7.68
N ASP A 342 -3.45 7.59 -7.07
CA ASP A 342 -1.97 7.56 -7.20
C ASP A 342 -1.44 6.38 -8.05
N GLY A 343 -2.31 5.64 -8.70
CA GLY A 343 -1.94 4.58 -9.64
C GLY A 343 -1.73 3.19 -9.02
N THR A 344 -1.78 3.05 -7.69
CA THR A 344 -1.80 1.74 -7.05
C THR A 344 -3.23 1.38 -6.65
N SER A 345 -3.58 0.10 -6.77
CA SER A 345 -4.95 -0.34 -6.53
C SER A 345 -5.08 -1.21 -5.29
N THR A 346 -6.07 -0.85 -4.47
CA THR A 346 -6.65 -1.79 -3.52
C THR A 346 -7.59 -2.72 -4.29
N LEU A 347 -7.43 -4.00 -4.11
CA LEU A 347 -8.27 -5.04 -4.72
C LEU A 347 -8.99 -5.82 -3.63
N VAL A 348 -10.20 -6.24 -3.90
CA VAL A 348 -11.01 -7.05 -3.00
C VAL A 348 -11.67 -8.19 -3.75
N HIS A 349 -11.81 -9.33 -3.09
CA HIS A 349 -12.57 -10.46 -3.59
C HIS A 349 -13.28 -11.15 -2.42
N SER A 350 -14.57 -11.37 -2.54
CA SER A 350 -15.37 -12.09 -1.56
C SER A 350 -16.52 -12.84 -2.23
N ARG A 351 -16.86 -14.01 -1.68
CA ARG A 351 -18.06 -14.76 -2.06
C ARG A 351 -19.32 -14.23 -1.39
N HIS A 352 -19.18 -13.31 -0.44
CA HIS A 352 -20.26 -12.70 0.33
C HIS A 352 -20.61 -11.32 -0.24
N PRO A 353 -21.75 -11.19 -0.96
CA PRO A 353 -22.13 -9.92 -1.59
C PRO A 353 -22.33 -8.77 -0.60
N ASP A 354 -22.74 -9.06 0.62
CA ASP A 354 -22.94 -8.07 1.68
C ASP A 354 -21.63 -7.49 2.21
N VAL A 355 -20.54 -8.27 2.28
CA VAL A 355 -19.19 -7.81 2.58
C VAL A 355 -18.71 -6.87 1.47
N MET A 356 -18.87 -7.28 0.21
CA MET A 356 -18.52 -6.45 -0.94
C MET A 356 -19.32 -5.14 -0.95
N ALA A 357 -20.63 -5.23 -0.70
CA ALA A 357 -21.48 -4.04 -0.65
C ALA A 357 -21.08 -3.07 0.47
N ALA A 358 -20.67 -3.56 1.64
CA ALA A 358 -20.17 -2.71 2.73
C ALA A 358 -18.88 -1.99 2.33
N ILE A 359 -17.92 -2.71 1.74
CA ILE A 359 -16.66 -2.11 1.27
C ILE A 359 -16.95 -1.04 0.20
N HIS A 360 -17.79 -1.34 -0.80
CA HIS A 360 -18.11 -0.37 -1.86
C HIS A 360 -18.82 0.89 -1.35
N ARG A 361 -19.58 0.79 -0.24
CA ARG A 361 -20.21 1.95 0.41
C ARG A 361 -19.27 2.73 1.34
N GLY A 362 -18.03 2.27 1.53
CA GLY A 362 -17.09 2.92 2.46
C GLY A 362 -17.32 2.55 3.92
N ASP A 363 -18.06 1.47 4.20
CA ASP A 363 -18.39 1.00 5.55
C ASP A 363 -17.39 -0.07 6.02
N ALA A 364 -16.10 0.18 5.81
CA ALA A 364 -15.01 -0.70 6.20
C ALA A 364 -13.83 0.12 6.73
N PHE A 365 -13.23 -0.29 7.82
CA PHE A 365 -11.99 0.29 8.29
C PHE A 365 -10.82 -0.45 7.63
N LEU A 366 -10.30 0.13 6.55
CA LEU A 366 -9.20 -0.41 5.75
C LEU A 366 -8.11 0.65 5.59
N SER A 367 -7.28 0.81 6.61
CA SER A 367 -6.09 1.65 6.53
C SER A 367 -4.92 0.90 5.87
N ARG A 368 -3.77 1.55 5.73
CA ARG A 368 -2.56 0.87 5.22
C ARG A 368 -2.02 -0.18 6.21
N LEU A 369 -2.42 -0.13 7.48
CA LEU A 369 -2.01 -1.09 8.50
C LEU A 369 -2.71 -2.45 8.32
N GLU A 370 -3.94 -2.48 7.79
CA GLU A 370 -4.69 -3.71 7.52
C GLU A 370 -4.22 -4.44 6.26
N GLY A 371 -3.59 -3.71 5.32
CA GLY A 371 -3.07 -4.26 4.07
C GLY A 371 -1.62 -4.74 4.14
N GLU A 372 -0.94 -4.68 3.01
CA GLU A 372 0.48 -5.08 2.85
C GLU A 372 1.45 -3.89 2.88
N TRP A 373 0.95 -2.66 2.88
CA TRP A 373 1.77 -1.46 2.67
C TRP A 373 2.86 -1.26 3.72
N TRP A 374 2.65 -1.69 4.96
CA TRP A 374 3.60 -1.63 6.07
C TRP A 374 4.71 -2.69 5.98
N MET A 375 4.60 -3.70 5.11
CA MET A 375 5.60 -4.76 4.99
C MET A 375 6.90 -4.25 4.41
N ARG A 376 8.03 -4.79 4.88
CA ARG A 376 9.40 -4.37 4.51
C ARG A 376 9.88 -4.86 3.15
N PHE A 377 9.04 -5.46 2.36
CA PHE A 377 9.38 -6.04 1.07
C PHE A 377 10.14 -5.07 0.13
N GLN A 378 9.87 -3.77 0.22
CA GLN A 378 10.49 -2.72 -0.60
C GLN A 378 11.59 -1.94 0.15
N ASP A 379 11.95 -2.30 1.37
CA ASP A 379 12.86 -1.54 2.23
C ASP A 379 14.31 -1.60 1.78
N GLN A 380 14.66 -2.55 0.94
CA GLN A 380 16.02 -2.85 0.57
C GLN A 380 16.53 -2.06 -0.64
N GLN A 381 15.87 -0.98 -0.99
CA GLN A 381 16.40 -0.04 -1.96
C GLN A 381 17.60 0.68 -1.34
N GLY A 382 18.79 0.09 -1.53
CA GLY A 382 20.04 0.80 -1.29
C GLY A 382 20.02 2.11 -2.05
N THR A 383 20.05 3.22 -1.35
CA THR A 383 20.51 4.60 -1.63
C THR A 383 20.46 5.16 -3.07
N LYS A 384 19.80 4.56 -4.01
CA LYS A 384 19.39 5.23 -5.25
C LYS A 384 17.88 5.47 -5.15
N ARG A 385 17.51 6.70 -4.81
CA ARG A 385 16.18 7.26 -5.05
C ARG A 385 15.84 7.03 -6.52
N SER A 386 15.38 5.85 -6.84
CA SER A 386 14.78 5.54 -8.13
C SER A 386 13.37 6.13 -8.06
N GLY A 387 13.20 7.29 -8.66
CA GLY A 387 11.91 7.86 -9.00
C GLY A 387 11.22 7.00 -10.05
N HIS A 388 10.92 5.75 -9.76
CA HIS A 388 10.21 4.83 -10.63
C HIS A 388 9.00 4.24 -9.94
N HIS A 389 8.06 5.11 -9.53
CA HIS A 389 6.65 4.90 -9.83
C HIS A 389 6.30 5.83 -11.01
N ALA A 390 7.04 5.66 -12.10
CA ALA A 390 6.58 6.12 -13.38
C ALA A 390 5.49 5.14 -13.81
N SER A 391 4.24 5.53 -13.60
CA SER A 391 3.18 5.09 -14.49
C SER A 391 3.65 5.41 -15.90
N VAL A 392 3.96 4.41 -16.68
CA VAL A 392 4.01 4.55 -18.15
C VAL A 392 2.57 4.89 -18.58
N GLY A 393 2.26 6.16 -18.46
CA GLY A 393 1.09 6.75 -19.06
C GLY A 393 1.35 6.81 -20.56
N HIS A 394 0.90 5.79 -21.28
CA HIS A 394 0.55 6.00 -22.67
C HIS A 394 -0.59 7.02 -22.69
N THR A 395 -0.20 8.26 -22.93
CA THR A 395 -1.12 9.32 -23.36
C THR A 395 -1.63 8.92 -24.74
N THR A 396 -2.69 8.13 -24.78
CA THR A 396 -3.51 8.00 -25.97
C THR A 396 -4.31 9.29 -26.03
N ALA A 397 -3.89 10.19 -26.91
CA ALA A 397 -4.64 11.39 -27.25
C ALA A 397 -6.07 10.97 -27.61
N ALA A 398 -7.03 11.36 -26.82
CA ALA A 398 -8.44 11.25 -27.14
C ALA A 398 -8.69 12.12 -28.37
N ARG A 399 -9.03 11.51 -29.51
CA ARG A 399 -9.60 12.22 -30.64
C ARG A 399 -10.96 12.79 -30.24
N PRO A 400 -11.30 14.02 -30.63
CA PRO A 400 -12.60 14.57 -30.35
C PRO A 400 -13.67 13.78 -31.10
N ILE A 401 -14.71 13.37 -30.36
CA ILE A 401 -15.91 12.76 -30.92
C ILE A 401 -16.63 13.88 -31.70
N SER A 402 -16.74 13.71 -33.02
CA SER A 402 -17.55 14.56 -33.87
C SER A 402 -19.03 14.39 -33.52
N GLU A 403 -19.71 15.51 -33.28
CA GLU A 403 -21.16 15.59 -33.21
C GLU A 403 -21.79 14.98 -34.48
N THR A 404 -22.60 13.94 -34.30
CA THR A 404 -23.55 13.50 -35.32
C THR A 404 -24.94 13.69 -34.79
N LYS A 405 -25.69 14.51 -35.49
CA LYS A 405 -27.06 14.93 -35.28
C LYS A 405 -28.01 13.78 -35.04
N LEU A 406 -28.85 13.96 -34.01
CA LEU A 406 -30.14 13.28 -33.84
C LEU A 406 -31.15 13.79 -34.89
N ILE A 407 -31.77 12.88 -35.58
CA ILE A 407 -33.16 12.95 -36.05
C ILE A 407 -33.87 11.74 -35.41
#